data_dec8a05b432e23fb59c83327ece599d9
#
_entry.id   dec8a05b432e23fb59c83327ece599d9
#
_cell.length_a   1.000
_cell.length_b   1.000
_cell.length_c   1.000
_cell.angle_alpha   90.00
_cell.angle_beta   90.00
_cell.angle_gamma   90.00
#
_symmetry.space_group_name_H-M   'P 1'
#
loop_
_entity.id
_entity.type
_entity.pdbx_description
1 polymer ?
#
loop_
_entity_poly.entity_id
_entity_poly.type
_entity_poly.pdbx_seq_one_letter_code
_entity_poly.pdbx_strand_id
1 'polypeptide(L)'
;MRLTVRVPATTANLGPGFDCVGLAVNWFDELTLEVSDTGGIGIEVTGEGAHQVPRDESHLVVATLLHALRQWGVAPPGGLVLRAHNTIPHSRGLGSSAAAMVAGCALAHGIAFPGRELDRAELTRISSLLEGHPDN
;
A
#
# COMPACT_ATOMS: atom_id res chain seq x y z
N MET A 1 14.03 6.31 10.44
CA MET A 1 13.95 5.78 9.07
C MET A 1 12.76 6.41 8.36
N ARG A 2 12.94 6.85 7.15
CA ARG A 2 11.88 7.44 6.32
C ARG A 2 11.81 6.73 4.98
N LEU A 3 10.60 6.30 4.61
CA LEU A 3 10.34 5.57 3.37
C LEU A 3 9.26 6.31 2.57
N THR A 4 9.46 6.38 1.26
CA THR A 4 8.47 6.97 0.35
C THR A 4 8.12 5.97 -0.74
N VAL A 5 6.84 5.84 -1.05
CA VAL A 5 6.34 5.00 -2.13
C VAL A 5 5.33 5.78 -2.97
N ARG A 6 5.41 5.57 -4.29
CA ARG A 6 4.41 6.05 -5.24
C ARG A 6 3.78 4.84 -5.90
N VAL A 7 2.47 4.76 -5.89
CA VAL A 7 1.73 3.65 -6.50
C VAL A 7 0.77 4.17 -7.56
N PRO A 8 0.75 3.55 -8.75
CA PRO A 8 -0.12 4.01 -9.82
C PRO A 8 -1.54 3.52 -9.65
N ALA A 9 -2.48 4.27 -10.22
CA ALA A 9 -3.79 3.75 -10.53
C ALA A 9 -3.66 2.62 -11.55
N THR A 10 -4.51 1.62 -11.44
CA THR A 10 -4.57 0.51 -12.38
C THR A 10 -5.99 0.24 -12.81
N THR A 11 -6.16 -0.31 -14.00
CA THR A 11 -7.44 -0.80 -14.44
C THR A 11 -7.26 -2.19 -15.03
N ALA A 12 -8.21 -3.07 -14.78
CA ALA A 12 -8.24 -4.43 -15.26
C ALA A 12 -9.59 -4.70 -15.92
N ASN A 13 -9.82 -5.91 -16.40
CA ASN A 13 -11.07 -6.28 -17.07
C ASN A 13 -11.36 -5.39 -18.29
N LEU A 14 -10.33 -5.14 -19.07
CA LEU A 14 -10.42 -4.29 -20.27
C LEU A 14 -11.10 -5.05 -21.42
N GLY A 15 -12.43 -4.86 -21.55
CA GLY A 15 -13.20 -5.50 -22.61
C GLY A 15 -12.98 -7.01 -22.65
N PRO A 16 -12.63 -7.59 -23.81
CA PRO A 16 -12.40 -9.04 -23.93
C PRO A 16 -11.15 -9.54 -23.20
N GLY A 17 -10.34 -8.66 -22.62
CA GLY A 17 -9.14 -9.03 -21.87
C GLY A 17 -9.41 -9.57 -20.48
N PHE A 18 -10.52 -9.19 -19.83
CA PHE A 18 -10.88 -9.57 -18.45
C PHE A 18 -9.66 -9.74 -17.55
N ASP A 19 -9.42 -10.93 -17.01
CA ASP A 19 -8.32 -11.20 -16.09
C ASP A 19 -6.95 -11.33 -16.74
N CYS A 20 -6.87 -11.24 -18.07
CA CYS A 20 -5.63 -11.39 -18.81
C CYS A 20 -4.93 -10.08 -19.14
N VAL A 21 -5.63 -8.95 -19.04
CA VAL A 21 -5.11 -7.64 -19.42
C VAL A 21 -5.34 -6.64 -18.30
N GLY A 22 -4.26 -5.95 -17.91
CA GLY A 22 -4.30 -4.85 -16.98
C GLY A 22 -3.48 -3.68 -17.50
N LEU A 23 -3.77 -2.49 -17.04
CA LEU A 23 -3.09 -1.27 -17.43
C LEU A 23 -2.77 -0.43 -16.19
N ALA A 24 -1.51 -0.03 -16.05
CA ALA A 24 -1.13 0.99 -15.08
C ALA A 24 -1.22 2.37 -15.73
N VAL A 25 -1.79 3.30 -15.02
CA VAL A 25 -2.05 4.66 -15.51
C VAL A 25 -1.11 5.63 -14.81
N ASN A 26 -0.67 6.66 -15.51
CA ASN A 26 0.20 7.71 -14.96
C ASN A 26 -0.59 8.65 -14.01
N TRP A 27 -1.11 8.08 -12.95
CA TRP A 27 -1.87 8.76 -11.91
C TRP A 27 -1.54 8.07 -10.59
N PHE A 28 -0.90 8.76 -9.67
CA PHE A 28 -0.25 8.12 -8.52
C PHE A 28 -0.77 8.63 -7.19
N ASP A 29 -0.88 7.70 -6.23
CA ASP A 29 -0.87 8.03 -4.82
C ASP A 29 0.56 8.07 -4.32
N GLU A 30 0.86 8.98 -3.42
CA GLU A 30 2.17 9.12 -2.81
C GLU A 30 2.08 8.99 -1.30
N LEU A 31 2.89 8.11 -0.73
CA LEU A 31 2.89 7.82 0.71
C LEU A 31 4.30 7.92 1.26
N THR A 32 4.39 8.55 2.43
CA THR A 32 5.64 8.64 3.18
C THR A 32 5.42 8.06 4.57
N LEU A 33 6.33 7.19 5.00
CA LEU A 33 6.30 6.55 6.31
C LEU A 33 7.54 6.96 7.10
N GLU A 34 7.34 7.46 8.31
CA GLU A 34 8.40 7.66 9.28
C GLU A 34 8.32 6.55 10.33
N VAL A 35 9.43 5.86 10.54
CA VAL A 35 9.56 4.73 11.45
C VAL A 35 10.43 5.13 12.62
N SER A 36 9.95 4.87 13.82
CA SER A 36 10.67 5.15 15.07
C SER A 36 10.45 4.04 16.09
N ASP A 37 11.11 4.15 17.26
CA ASP A 37 11.01 3.13 18.30
C ASP A 37 9.80 3.32 19.21
N THR A 38 9.22 4.51 19.22
CA THR A 38 8.11 4.88 20.12
C THR A 38 7.12 5.79 19.42
N GLY A 39 5.96 5.99 20.03
CA GLY A 39 4.98 6.98 19.59
C GLY A 39 3.68 6.37 19.02
N GLY A 40 3.64 5.07 18.80
CA GLY A 40 2.45 4.43 18.27
C GLY A 40 2.18 4.79 16.81
N ILE A 41 0.93 4.68 16.39
CA ILE A 41 0.51 4.87 15.00
C ILE A 41 -0.13 6.24 14.82
N GLY A 42 0.42 7.05 13.91
CA GLY A 42 -0.15 8.31 13.47
C GLY A 42 -0.40 8.26 11.98
N ILE A 43 -1.55 8.78 11.53
CA ILE A 43 -1.95 8.76 10.13
C ILE A 43 -2.47 10.13 9.73
N GLU A 44 -1.89 10.69 8.67
CA GLU A 44 -2.32 11.92 8.03
C GLU A 44 -2.69 11.61 6.59
N VAL A 45 -3.91 11.94 6.19
CA VAL A 45 -4.42 11.69 4.84
C VAL A 45 -4.89 13.00 4.22
N THR A 46 -4.46 13.26 2.99
CA THR A 46 -4.92 14.38 2.18
C THR A 46 -5.42 13.87 0.83
N GLY A 47 -6.30 14.65 0.19
CA GLY A 47 -6.87 14.30 -1.11
C GLY A 47 -8.08 13.39 -1.01
N GLU A 48 -8.18 12.43 -1.92
CA GLU A 48 -9.31 11.50 -2.00
C GLU A 48 -9.51 10.70 -0.72
N GLY A 49 -10.74 10.66 -0.24
CA GLY A 49 -11.10 9.88 0.93
C GLY A 49 -10.58 10.38 2.27
N ALA A 50 -9.99 11.58 2.32
CA ALA A 50 -9.35 12.11 3.52
C ALA A 50 -10.26 12.15 4.75
N HIS A 51 -11.56 12.36 4.55
CA HIS A 51 -12.55 12.42 5.64
C HIS A 51 -13.29 11.09 5.85
N GLN A 52 -13.02 10.08 5.06
CA GLN A 52 -13.77 8.82 5.04
C GLN A 52 -12.94 7.61 5.50
N VAL A 53 -11.62 7.70 5.44
CA VAL A 53 -10.74 6.58 5.80
C VAL A 53 -10.42 6.61 7.30
N PRO A 54 -10.26 5.44 7.93
CA PRO A 54 -9.83 5.38 9.33
C PRO A 54 -8.40 5.92 9.51
N ARG A 55 -8.11 6.41 10.71
CA ARG A 55 -6.78 6.95 11.04
C ARG A 55 -6.12 6.17 12.16
N ASP A 56 -6.38 4.89 12.20
CA ASP A 56 -5.79 3.94 13.14
C ASP A 56 -5.23 2.72 12.39
N GLU A 57 -4.91 1.66 13.12
CA GLU A 57 -4.35 0.44 12.54
C GLU A 57 -5.28 -0.28 11.55
N SER A 58 -6.56 0.11 11.48
CA SER A 58 -7.49 -0.43 10.48
C SER A 58 -7.38 0.28 9.12
N HIS A 59 -6.60 1.36 9.01
CA HIS A 59 -6.27 1.97 7.72
C HIS A 59 -5.63 0.93 6.82
N LEU A 60 -6.11 0.81 5.59
CA LEU A 60 -5.74 -0.30 4.70
C LEU A 60 -4.22 -0.43 4.48
N VAL A 61 -3.53 0.69 4.30
CA VAL A 61 -2.06 0.68 4.14
C VAL A 61 -1.39 0.14 5.40
N VAL A 62 -1.79 0.63 6.57
CA VAL A 62 -1.20 0.21 7.85
C VAL A 62 -1.52 -1.25 8.15
N ALA A 63 -2.77 -1.65 7.97
CA ALA A 63 -3.17 -3.04 8.18
C ALA A 63 -2.39 -4.00 7.28
N THR A 64 -2.20 -3.65 6.02
CA THR A 64 -1.42 -4.43 5.06
C THR A 64 0.06 -4.47 5.43
N LEU A 65 0.62 -3.33 5.82
CA LEU A 65 2.01 -3.23 6.27
C LEU A 65 2.25 -4.16 7.46
N LEU A 66 1.41 -4.10 8.48
CA LEU A 66 1.54 -4.95 9.66
C LEU A 66 1.39 -6.43 9.33
N HIS A 67 0.47 -6.76 8.42
CA HIS A 67 0.29 -8.13 7.97
C HIS A 67 1.54 -8.65 7.24
N ALA A 68 2.09 -7.86 6.33
CA ALA A 68 3.30 -8.24 5.59
C ALA A 68 4.49 -8.45 6.53
N LEU A 69 4.68 -7.58 7.50
CA LEU A 69 5.73 -7.76 8.50
C LEU A 69 5.57 -9.07 9.26
N ARG A 70 4.34 -9.42 9.66
CA ARG A 70 4.07 -10.70 10.32
C ARG A 70 4.41 -11.89 9.42
N GLN A 71 4.09 -11.82 8.14
CA GLN A 71 4.42 -12.88 7.17
C GLN A 71 5.93 -13.10 7.06
N TRP A 72 6.72 -12.05 7.20
CA TRP A 72 8.18 -12.13 7.15
C TRP A 72 8.84 -12.33 8.52
N GLY A 73 8.05 -12.52 9.59
CA GLY A 73 8.57 -12.72 10.93
C GLY A 73 9.24 -11.50 11.54
N VAL A 74 8.87 -10.31 11.11
CA VAL A 74 9.42 -9.03 11.58
C VAL A 74 8.46 -8.41 12.58
N ALA A 75 8.98 -8.05 13.76
CA ALA A 75 8.20 -7.35 14.77
C ALA A 75 7.83 -5.94 14.30
N PRO A 76 6.60 -5.49 14.53
CA PRO A 76 6.20 -4.13 14.16
C PRO A 76 7.00 -3.10 14.95
N PRO A 77 7.41 -1.99 14.30
CA PRO A 77 8.07 -0.88 15.00
C PRO A 77 7.15 -0.26 16.06
N GLY A 78 7.74 0.33 17.09
CA GLY A 78 7.00 1.02 18.14
C GLY A 78 6.38 2.34 17.73
N GLY A 79 6.81 2.93 16.62
CA GLY A 79 6.28 4.17 16.08
C GLY A 79 6.20 4.15 14.57
N LEU A 80 5.02 4.48 14.03
CA LEU A 80 4.76 4.60 12.59
C LEU A 80 3.94 5.86 12.35
N VAL A 81 4.45 6.77 11.54
CA VAL A 81 3.69 7.95 11.09
C VAL A 81 3.56 7.87 9.58
N LEU A 82 2.35 7.62 9.12
CA LEU A 82 2.02 7.53 7.70
C LEU A 82 1.43 8.87 7.23
N ARG A 83 1.98 9.42 6.15
CA ARG A 83 1.41 10.55 5.43
C ARG A 83 1.05 10.07 4.04
N ALA A 84 -0.24 10.07 3.74
CA ALA A 84 -0.75 9.64 2.46
C ALA A 84 -1.37 10.82 1.71
N HIS A 85 -0.91 11.04 0.48
CA HIS A 85 -1.54 11.96 -0.45
C HIS A 85 -2.21 11.15 -1.55
N ASN A 86 -3.54 11.02 -1.44
CA ASN A 86 -4.33 10.18 -2.31
C ASN A 86 -4.94 11.00 -3.43
N THR A 87 -4.63 10.64 -4.67
CA THR A 87 -5.20 11.27 -5.86
C THR A 87 -6.07 10.31 -6.65
N ILE A 88 -5.90 8.99 -6.45
CA ILE A 88 -6.67 7.97 -7.16
C ILE A 88 -8.10 7.96 -6.61
N PRO A 89 -9.12 8.21 -7.45
CA PRO A 89 -10.51 8.18 -7.01
C PRO A 89 -10.92 6.80 -6.48
N HIS A 90 -11.63 6.80 -5.36
CA HIS A 90 -12.14 5.58 -4.76
C HIS A 90 -13.38 5.08 -5.53
N SER A 91 -13.51 3.77 -5.65
CA SER A 91 -14.67 3.10 -6.26
C SER A 91 -14.95 3.55 -7.70
N ARG A 92 -13.89 3.84 -8.47
CA ARG A 92 -13.99 4.26 -9.87
C ARG A 92 -13.32 3.30 -10.84
N GLY A 93 -13.01 2.06 -10.39
CA GLY A 93 -12.34 1.08 -11.23
C GLY A 93 -10.87 1.38 -11.51
N LEU A 94 -10.23 2.20 -10.69
CA LEU A 94 -8.82 2.59 -10.85
C LEU A 94 -7.89 1.96 -9.82
N GLY A 95 -8.36 0.95 -9.10
CA GLY A 95 -7.54 0.12 -8.24
C GLY A 95 -7.01 0.82 -6.99
N SER A 96 -7.78 1.75 -6.39
CA SER A 96 -7.33 2.46 -5.20
C SER A 96 -7.04 1.53 -4.02
N SER A 97 -7.84 0.49 -3.84
CA SER A 97 -7.66 -0.53 -2.80
C SER A 97 -6.38 -1.35 -3.05
N ALA A 98 -6.20 -1.82 -4.29
CA ALA A 98 -4.98 -2.56 -4.66
C ALA A 98 -3.73 -1.69 -4.51
N ALA A 99 -3.80 -0.43 -4.90
CA ALA A 99 -2.70 0.53 -4.73
C ALA A 99 -2.33 0.68 -3.25
N ALA A 100 -3.33 0.78 -2.35
CA ALA A 100 -3.09 0.87 -0.91
C ALA A 100 -2.43 -0.40 -0.37
N MET A 101 -2.86 -1.58 -0.80
CA MET A 101 -2.26 -2.85 -0.38
C MET A 101 -0.82 -2.98 -0.88
N VAL A 102 -0.57 -2.65 -2.14
CA VAL A 102 0.79 -2.68 -2.71
C VAL A 102 1.70 -1.69 -1.98
N ALA A 103 1.20 -0.49 -1.70
CA ALA A 103 1.95 0.50 -0.92
C ALA A 103 2.30 -0.02 0.47
N GLY A 104 1.36 -0.62 1.18
CA GLY A 104 1.59 -1.22 2.49
C GLY A 104 2.65 -2.32 2.45
N CYS A 105 2.59 -3.21 1.47
CA CYS A 105 3.58 -4.27 1.28
C CYS A 105 4.97 -3.68 0.95
N ALA A 106 5.04 -2.67 0.09
CA ALA A 106 6.31 -2.03 -0.27
C ALA A 106 6.96 -1.34 0.91
N LEU A 107 6.18 -0.62 1.71
CA LEU A 107 6.67 0.03 2.94
C LEU A 107 7.15 -1.01 3.96
N ALA A 108 6.41 -2.09 4.13
CA ALA A 108 6.83 -3.20 4.99
C ALA A 108 8.15 -3.83 4.52
N HIS A 109 8.31 -3.99 3.21
CA HIS A 109 9.54 -4.50 2.62
C HIS A 109 10.74 -3.60 2.97
N GLY A 110 10.55 -2.29 2.90
CA GLY A 110 11.60 -1.33 3.28
C GLY A 110 12.00 -1.42 4.76
N ILE A 111 11.05 -1.76 5.64
CA ILE A 111 11.33 -1.99 7.06
C ILE A 111 12.05 -3.32 7.27
N ALA A 112 11.57 -4.39 6.65
CA ALA A 112 12.06 -5.75 6.85
C ALA A 112 13.44 -5.97 6.21
N PHE A 113 13.69 -5.36 5.06
CA PHE A 113 14.88 -5.55 4.24
C PHE A 113 15.53 -4.21 3.88
N PRO A 114 16.02 -3.45 4.87
CA PRO A 114 16.55 -2.12 4.60
C PRO A 114 17.76 -2.17 3.66
N GLY A 115 17.80 -1.24 2.72
CA GLY A 115 18.88 -1.13 1.73
C GLY A 115 18.81 -2.14 0.58
N ARG A 116 17.83 -3.03 0.55
CA ARG A 116 17.64 -3.99 -0.54
C ARG A 116 16.69 -3.43 -1.59
N GLU A 117 16.91 -3.85 -2.83
CA GLU A 117 15.95 -3.57 -3.90
C GLU A 117 14.60 -4.23 -3.62
N LEU A 118 13.55 -3.58 -4.08
CA LEU A 118 12.19 -4.07 -3.93
C LEU A 118 12.01 -5.40 -4.68
N ASP A 119 11.60 -6.44 -3.96
CA ASP A 119 11.27 -7.73 -4.54
C ASP A 119 9.84 -7.71 -5.06
N ARG A 120 9.68 -7.40 -6.35
CA ARG A 120 8.37 -7.23 -6.97
C ARG A 120 7.56 -8.53 -7.02
N ALA A 121 8.22 -9.66 -7.19
CA ALA A 121 7.55 -10.96 -7.20
C ALA A 121 6.96 -11.27 -5.81
N GLU A 122 7.70 -11.02 -4.76
CA GLU A 122 7.24 -11.22 -3.37
C GLU A 122 6.11 -10.26 -3.02
N LEU A 123 6.20 -8.99 -3.43
CA LEU A 123 5.12 -8.02 -3.22
C LEU A 123 3.84 -8.43 -3.93
N THR A 124 3.95 -8.91 -5.15
CA THR A 124 2.80 -9.41 -5.92
C THR A 124 2.17 -10.61 -5.21
N ARG A 125 2.98 -11.53 -4.72
CA ARG A 125 2.51 -12.71 -3.98
C ARG A 125 1.72 -12.32 -2.73
N ILE A 126 2.28 -11.46 -1.90
CA ILE A 126 1.65 -11.06 -0.63
C ILE A 126 0.38 -10.23 -0.88
N SER A 127 0.46 -9.24 -1.76
CA SER A 127 -0.71 -8.39 -2.03
C SER A 127 -1.84 -9.17 -2.69
N SER A 128 -1.54 -10.10 -3.57
CA SER A 128 -2.54 -10.97 -4.19
C SER A 128 -3.24 -11.87 -3.17
N LEU A 129 -2.49 -12.40 -2.21
CA LEU A 129 -3.07 -13.20 -1.12
C LEU A 129 -4.03 -12.40 -0.26
N LEU A 130 -3.68 -11.15 0.04
CA LEU A 130 -4.51 -10.25 0.85
C LEU A 130 -5.78 -9.82 0.12
N GLU A 131 -5.68 -9.51 -1.16
CA GLU A 131 -6.82 -9.08 -1.96
C GLU A 131 -7.69 -10.25 -2.40
N GLY A 132 -7.13 -11.45 -2.51
CA GLY A 132 -7.80 -12.64 -2.97
C GLY A 132 -7.80 -12.80 -4.49
N HIS A 133 -7.29 -11.82 -5.23
CA HIS A 133 -7.14 -11.87 -6.69
C HIS A 133 -6.03 -10.88 -7.13
N PRO A 134 -5.31 -11.18 -8.21
CA PRO A 134 -4.16 -10.37 -8.66
C PRO A 134 -4.49 -9.39 -9.78
N ASP A 135 -5.74 -9.11 -10.09
CA ASP A 135 -6.14 -8.37 -11.30
C ASP A 135 -5.87 -6.86 -11.25
N ASN A 136 -5.63 -6.27 -10.12
CA ASN A 136 -5.13 -4.90 -9.96
C ASN A 136 -3.74 -4.93 -9.29
#